data_f582a86839d4e6925737e85cb92d5d20
#
_entry.id   f582a86839d4e6925737e85cb92d5d20
#
_cell.length_a   1.000
_cell.length_b   1.000
_cell.length_c   1.000
_cell.angle_alpha   90.00
_cell.angle_beta   90.00
_cell.angle_gamma   90.00
#
_symmetry.space_group_name_H-M   'P 1'
#
loop_
_entity.id
_entity.type
_entity.pdbx_description
1 polymer ?
#
loop_
_entity_poly.entity_id
_entity_poly.type
_entity_poly.pdbx_seq_one_letter_code
_entity_poly.pdbx_strand_id
1 'polypeptide(L)'
;MDYDVNYIDEAYDPIKLNEIFIKEFIRFRKENNLTQDLLSKFSSVSRVKIARIEAGISSPSILSLLEILGPIGYTIKIEKVRRK
;
A
#
# COMPACT_ATOMS: atom_id res chain seq x y z
N MET A 1 -4.42 -9.92 -5.15
CA MET A 1 -3.96 -10.24 -3.81
C MET A 1 -5.13 -10.19 -2.83
N ASP A 2 -5.23 -11.16 -1.97
CA ASP A 2 -6.37 -11.28 -1.07
C ASP A 2 -6.03 -10.79 0.33
N TYR A 3 -6.96 -10.09 0.94
CA TYR A 3 -6.83 -9.71 2.34
C TYR A 3 -7.20 -10.87 3.24
N ASP A 4 -6.55 -10.97 4.36
CA ASP A 4 -6.92 -11.94 5.39
C ASP A 4 -8.10 -11.39 6.19
N VAL A 5 -9.27 -11.92 5.92
CA VAL A 5 -10.52 -11.42 6.51
C VAL A 5 -10.71 -11.83 7.96
N ASN A 6 -9.80 -12.61 8.53
CA ASN A 6 -9.87 -12.95 9.94
C ASN A 6 -9.77 -11.73 10.84
N TYR A 7 -9.22 -10.64 10.32
CA TYR A 7 -9.11 -9.39 11.07
C TYR A 7 -10.40 -8.60 11.13
N ILE A 8 -11.33 -8.87 10.22
CA ILE A 8 -12.56 -8.09 10.11
C ILE A 8 -13.79 -9.00 10.16
N ASP A 9 -13.70 -10.03 10.93
CA ASP A 9 -14.72 -11.04 11.04
C ASP A 9 -16.10 -10.44 11.34
N GLU A 10 -16.34 -10.03 12.55
CA GLU A 10 -17.61 -9.43 12.94
C GLU A 10 -17.48 -7.93 13.14
N ALA A 11 -16.29 -7.50 13.50
CA ALA A 11 -16.02 -6.09 13.74
C ALA A 11 -15.09 -5.56 12.67
N TYR A 12 -15.58 -4.60 11.92
CA TYR A 12 -14.77 -3.86 10.98
C TYR A 12 -13.67 -3.10 11.72
N ASP A 13 -12.43 -3.24 11.25
CA ASP A 13 -11.28 -2.55 11.83
C ASP A 13 -10.44 -1.89 10.71
N PRO A 14 -10.64 -0.58 10.48
CA PRO A 14 -9.92 0.12 9.42
C PRO A 14 -8.42 0.21 9.67
N ILE A 15 -7.99 0.21 10.93
CA ILE A 15 -6.56 0.25 11.25
C ILE A 15 -5.90 -1.06 10.81
N LYS A 16 -6.55 -2.17 11.04
CA LYS A 16 -6.07 -3.47 10.58
C LYS A 16 -5.99 -3.55 9.05
N LEU A 17 -7.01 -3.05 8.37
CA LEU A 17 -7.01 -3.01 6.91
C LEU A 17 -5.88 -2.14 6.37
N ASN A 18 -5.61 -1.02 7.03
CA ASN A 18 -4.51 -0.15 6.67
C ASN A 18 -3.17 -0.87 6.82
N GLU A 19 -2.96 -1.56 7.93
CA GLU A 19 -1.74 -2.33 8.16
C GLU A 19 -1.54 -3.41 7.11
N ILE A 20 -2.62 -4.11 6.76
CA ILE A 20 -2.59 -5.14 5.72
C ILE A 20 -2.20 -4.53 4.38
N PHE A 21 -2.78 -3.40 4.03
CA PHE A 21 -2.45 -2.72 2.77
C PHE A 21 -0.97 -2.33 2.73
N ILE A 22 -0.45 -1.76 3.82
CA ILE A 22 0.95 -1.34 3.88
C ILE A 22 1.88 -2.55 3.68
N LYS A 23 1.58 -3.67 4.32
CA LYS A 23 2.37 -4.90 4.14
C LYS A 23 2.32 -5.38 2.70
N GLU A 24 1.17 -5.31 2.06
CA GLU A 24 1.01 -5.68 0.66
C GLU A 24 1.80 -4.75 -0.26
N PHE A 25 1.78 -3.46 0.03
CA PHE A 25 2.53 -2.48 -0.74
C PHE A 25 4.04 -2.78 -0.67
N ILE A 26 4.57 -3.04 0.53
CA ILE A 26 5.97 -3.38 0.72
C ILE A 26 6.33 -4.66 -0.03
N ARG A 27 5.49 -5.68 0.10
CA ARG A 27 5.69 -6.95 -0.58
C ARG A 27 5.68 -6.79 -2.09
N PHE A 28 4.71 -6.08 -2.62
CA PHE A 28 4.61 -5.76 -4.04
C PHE A 28 5.90 -5.09 -4.54
N ARG A 29 6.34 -4.07 -3.81
CA ARG A 29 7.54 -3.34 -4.17
C ARG A 29 8.77 -4.26 -4.23
N LYS A 30 8.96 -5.08 -3.20
CA LYS A 30 10.11 -5.99 -3.11
C LYS A 30 10.04 -7.09 -4.18
N GLU A 31 8.88 -7.65 -4.42
CA GLU A 31 8.70 -8.69 -5.43
C GLU A 31 8.99 -8.19 -6.85
N ASN A 32 8.82 -6.91 -7.06
CA ASN A 32 9.10 -6.28 -8.36
C ASN A 32 10.47 -5.59 -8.41
N ASN A 33 11.33 -5.84 -7.42
CA ASN A 33 12.66 -5.27 -7.34
C ASN A 33 12.68 -3.75 -7.38
N LEU A 34 11.68 -3.13 -6.78
CA LEU A 34 11.52 -1.69 -6.73
C LEU A 34 11.99 -1.21 -5.36
N THR A 35 13.15 -0.57 -5.31
CA THR A 35 13.61 0.06 -4.07
C THR A 35 12.81 1.33 -3.80
N GLN A 36 12.86 1.81 -2.56
CA GLN A 36 12.23 3.10 -2.23
C GLN A 36 12.80 4.21 -3.10
N ASP A 37 14.11 4.15 -3.39
CA ASP A 37 14.76 5.12 -4.28
C ASP A 37 14.20 5.07 -5.69
N LEU A 38 14.02 3.88 -6.24
CA LEU A 38 13.46 3.73 -7.59
C LEU A 38 12.03 4.24 -7.67
N LEU A 39 11.21 3.92 -6.66
CA LEU A 39 9.85 4.46 -6.62
C LEU A 39 9.86 5.98 -6.55
N SER A 40 10.77 6.54 -5.77
CA SER A 40 10.93 7.99 -5.69
C SER A 40 11.32 8.61 -7.03
N LYS A 41 12.18 7.92 -7.77
CA LYS A 41 12.62 8.41 -9.09
C LYS A 41 11.52 8.34 -10.15
N PHE A 42 10.70 7.29 -10.11
CA PHE A 42 9.62 7.13 -11.09
C PHE A 42 8.40 7.98 -10.76
N SER A 43 8.24 8.34 -9.50
CA SER A 43 7.12 9.16 -9.04
C SER A 43 7.63 10.56 -8.65
N SER A 44 6.72 11.45 -8.33
CA SER A 44 7.09 12.75 -7.78
C SER A 44 7.11 12.72 -6.24
N VAL A 45 7.04 11.55 -5.65
CA VAL A 45 6.97 11.38 -4.21
C VAL A 45 8.38 11.11 -3.66
N SER A 46 8.76 11.82 -2.62
CA SER A 46 10.10 11.67 -2.05
C SER A 46 10.29 10.31 -1.38
N ARG A 47 11.55 9.85 -1.37
CA ARG A 47 11.91 8.62 -0.68
C ARG A 47 11.55 8.64 0.80
N VAL A 48 11.74 9.79 1.45
CA VAL A 48 11.41 9.97 2.87
C VAL A 48 9.92 9.75 3.09
N LYS A 49 9.08 10.29 2.22
CA LYS A 49 7.63 10.11 2.33
C LYS A 49 7.24 8.64 2.14
N ILE A 50 7.83 7.97 1.17
CA ILE A 50 7.59 6.53 0.94
C ILE A 50 7.99 5.73 2.17
N ALA A 51 9.17 6.00 2.73
CA ALA A 51 9.66 5.32 3.90
C ALA A 51 8.73 5.51 5.12
N ARG A 52 8.20 6.71 5.31
CA ARG A 52 7.27 7.00 6.40
C ARG A 52 5.94 6.27 6.24
N ILE A 53 5.45 6.18 5.01
CA ILE A 53 4.24 5.39 4.72
C ILE A 53 4.47 3.93 5.09
N GLU A 54 5.58 3.36 4.65
CA GLU A 54 5.90 1.96 4.91
C GLU A 54 6.13 1.67 6.40
N ALA A 55 6.63 2.64 7.13
CA ALA A 55 6.84 2.51 8.57
C ALA A 55 5.57 2.72 9.40
N GLY A 56 4.46 3.09 8.77
CA GLY A 56 3.22 3.36 9.46
C GLY A 56 3.19 4.70 10.19
N ILE A 57 4.15 5.58 9.94
CA ILE A 57 4.22 6.91 10.56
C ILE A 57 3.23 7.86 9.92
N SER A 58 3.06 7.76 8.61
CA SER A 58 2.13 8.60 7.86
C SER A 58 1.09 7.74 7.19
N SER A 59 -0.18 8.14 7.27
CA SER A 59 -1.24 7.53 6.49
C SER A 59 -1.23 8.15 5.09
N PRO A 60 -1.05 7.37 4.04
CA PRO A 60 -1.05 7.92 2.70
C PRO A 60 -2.46 8.31 2.27
N SER A 61 -2.59 9.39 1.52
CA SER A 61 -3.83 9.68 0.82
C SER A 61 -3.94 8.79 -0.42
N ILE A 62 -5.15 8.64 -0.93
CA ILE A 62 -5.35 7.92 -2.19
C ILE A 62 -4.55 8.58 -3.30
N LEU A 63 -4.54 9.90 -3.35
CA LEU A 63 -3.78 10.65 -4.36
C LEU A 63 -2.29 10.33 -4.28
N SER A 64 -1.72 10.33 -3.07
CA SER A 64 -0.31 9.99 -2.90
C SER A 64 0.01 8.59 -3.39
N LEU A 65 -0.86 7.63 -3.11
CA LEU A 65 -0.68 6.25 -3.58
C LEU A 65 -0.74 6.17 -5.11
N LEU A 66 -1.66 6.89 -5.71
CA LEU A 66 -1.77 6.93 -7.17
C LEU A 66 -0.56 7.62 -7.81
N GLU A 67 -0.01 8.63 -7.16
CA GLU A 67 1.22 9.28 -7.62
C GLU A 67 2.42 8.32 -7.60
N ILE A 68 2.44 7.39 -6.65
CA ILE A 68 3.50 6.38 -6.56
C ILE A 68 3.27 5.26 -7.56
N LEU A 69 2.05 4.76 -7.64
CA LEU A 69 1.71 3.55 -8.41
C LEU A 69 1.47 3.83 -9.90
N GLY A 70 0.88 4.99 -10.21
CA GLY A 70 0.54 5.33 -11.59
C GLY A 70 1.70 5.26 -12.56
N PRO A 71 2.85 5.88 -12.26
CA PRO A 71 3.99 5.88 -13.17
C PRO A 71 4.56 4.49 -13.48
N ILE A 72 4.35 3.52 -12.62
CA ILE A 72 4.78 2.14 -12.85
C ILE A 72 3.66 1.24 -13.37
N GLY A 73 2.52 1.84 -13.75
CA GLY A 73 1.45 1.13 -14.42
C GLY A 73 0.44 0.44 -13.50
N TYR A 74 0.37 0.84 -12.25
CA TYR A 74 -0.55 0.25 -11.29
C TYR A 74 -1.55 1.28 -10.79
N THR A 75 -2.65 0.78 -10.25
CA THR A 75 -3.70 1.63 -9.67
C THR A 75 -4.29 0.96 -8.45
N ILE A 76 -5.24 1.63 -7.83
CA ILE A 76 -5.98 1.12 -6.69
C ILE A 76 -7.40 0.84 -7.17
N LYS A 77 -7.97 -0.26 -6.73
CA LYS A 77 -9.36 -0.59 -7.03
C LYS A 77 -10.07 -1.04 -5.77
N ILE A 78 -11.38 -0.98 -5.82
CA ILE A 78 -12.24 -1.46 -4.74
C ILE A 78 -12.50 -2.94 -5.00
N GLU A 79 -12.34 -3.72 -3.97
CA GLU A 79 -12.49 -5.16 -4.10
C GLU A 79 -13.11 -5.70 -2.81
N LYS A 80 -13.86 -6.77 -2.97
CA LYS A 80 -14.50 -7.39 -1.83
C LYS A 80 -13.48 -8.12 -0.99
N VAL A 81 -13.56 -7.96 0.32
CA VAL A 81 -12.71 -8.72 1.25
C VAL A 81 -13.18 -10.17 1.23
N ARG A 82 -12.24 -11.09 1.06
CA ARG A 82 -12.56 -12.51 1.07
C ARG A 82 -12.80 -13.00 2.47
N ARG A 83 -13.77 -13.90 2.59
CA ARG A 83 -14.03 -14.63 3.82
C ARG A 83 -13.73 -16.10 3.59
N LYS A 84 -13.10 -16.69 4.57
CA LYS A 84 -12.82 -18.13 4.54
C LYS A 84 -14.04 -18.90 4.98
#